data_51bb70468376b030929795380841db3b
#
_entry.id   51bb70468376b030929795380841db3b
#
_cell.length_a   1.000
_cell.length_b   1.000
_cell.length_c   1.000
_cell.angle_alpha   90.00
_cell.angle_beta   90.00
_cell.angle_gamma   90.00
#
_symmetry.space_group_name_H-M   'P 1'
#
loop_
_entity.id
_entity.type
_entity.pdbx_description
1 polymer ?
#
loop_
_entity_poly.entity_id
_entity_poly.type
_entity_poly.pdbx_seq_one_letter_code
_entity_poly.pdbx_strand_id
1 'polypeptide(L)'
;MRLLHTIIVALACLGIQPAAAQEAQPFRILFDWGKPELTRDAEATLREVTADFRRSQPAQVDIAGHSDRSGPAGVNLAASRRRAEAAKSFLIAQGIPADRIAVAAFGESRPFVPTEDGVREAQNRRVEIRFMR
;
A
#
# COMPACT_ATOMS: atom_id res chain seq x y z
N MET A 1 48.28 -50.03 -11.92
CA MET A 1 47.06 -49.52 -11.26
C MET A 1 46.90 -48.05 -11.60
N ARG A 2 45.97 -47.74 -12.47
CA ARG A 2 45.62 -46.35 -12.81
C ARG A 2 44.34 -46.01 -12.09
N LEU A 3 44.43 -45.12 -11.10
CA LEU A 3 43.28 -44.55 -10.41
C LEU A 3 42.64 -43.50 -11.29
N LEU A 4 41.47 -43.83 -11.83
CA LEU A 4 40.61 -42.88 -12.52
C LEU A 4 39.94 -41.98 -11.48
N HIS A 5 40.36 -40.73 -11.39
CA HIS A 5 39.64 -39.72 -10.63
C HIS A 5 38.43 -39.22 -11.44
N THR A 6 37.28 -39.67 -11.05
CA THR A 6 36.03 -39.17 -11.58
C THR A 6 35.77 -37.81 -10.96
N ILE A 7 35.96 -36.75 -11.72
CA ILE A 7 35.58 -35.41 -11.32
C ILE A 7 34.06 -35.31 -11.51
N ILE A 8 33.33 -35.32 -10.40
CA ILE A 8 31.90 -34.99 -10.39
C ILE A 8 31.81 -33.48 -10.47
N VAL A 9 31.52 -32.96 -11.66
CA VAL A 9 31.13 -31.54 -11.83
C VAL A 9 29.69 -31.42 -11.34
N ALA A 10 29.55 -30.93 -10.12
CA ALA A 10 28.23 -30.52 -9.62
C ALA A 10 27.80 -29.28 -10.38
N LEU A 11 26.89 -29.48 -11.35
CA LEU A 11 26.22 -28.39 -12.06
C LEU A 11 25.27 -27.73 -11.04
N ALA A 12 25.69 -26.63 -10.44
CA ALA A 12 24.82 -25.81 -9.64
C ALA A 12 23.77 -25.16 -10.58
N CYS A 13 22.58 -25.74 -10.62
CA CYS A 13 21.43 -25.08 -11.22
C CYS A 13 21.12 -23.83 -10.38
N LEU A 14 21.67 -22.69 -10.76
CA LEU A 14 21.17 -21.41 -10.32
C LEU A 14 19.75 -21.30 -10.89
N GLY A 15 18.78 -21.64 -10.07
CA GLY A 15 17.37 -21.42 -10.39
C GLY A 15 17.14 -19.93 -10.53
N ILE A 16 17.02 -19.47 -11.77
CA ILE A 16 16.54 -18.13 -12.07
C ILE A 16 15.09 -18.13 -11.62
N GLN A 17 14.81 -17.59 -10.45
CA GLN A 17 13.43 -17.38 -10.03
C GLN A 17 12.81 -16.28 -10.91
N PRO A 18 11.60 -16.51 -11.47
CA PRO A 18 10.96 -15.50 -12.30
C PRO A 18 10.70 -14.24 -11.47
N ALA A 19 11.12 -13.10 -11.97
CA ALA A 19 10.93 -11.78 -11.34
C ALA A 19 9.45 -11.38 -11.14
N ALA A 20 8.50 -12.20 -11.61
CA ALA A 20 7.06 -11.97 -11.55
C ALA A 20 6.44 -12.18 -10.16
N ALA A 21 7.18 -12.64 -9.15
CA ALA A 21 6.65 -12.94 -7.82
C ALA A 21 6.77 -11.77 -6.81
N GLN A 22 7.34 -10.62 -7.20
CA GLN A 22 7.42 -9.46 -6.32
C GLN A 22 6.23 -8.55 -6.61
N GLU A 23 5.25 -8.58 -5.70
CA GLU A 23 4.21 -7.56 -5.70
C GLU A 23 4.84 -6.19 -5.49
N ALA A 24 4.47 -5.21 -6.31
CA ALA A 24 4.89 -3.85 -6.14
C ALA A 24 4.44 -3.35 -4.76
N GLN A 25 5.35 -2.67 -4.03
CA GLN A 25 4.99 -2.04 -2.76
C GLN A 25 3.88 -1.01 -2.98
N PRO A 26 2.91 -0.92 -2.06
CA PRO A 26 1.87 0.08 -2.17
C PRO A 26 2.45 1.49 -1.98
N PHE A 27 1.84 2.46 -2.61
CA PHE A 27 2.02 3.84 -2.17
C PHE A 27 1.39 4.00 -0.80
N ARG A 28 2.04 4.72 0.08
CA ARG A 28 1.54 4.95 1.44
C ARG A 28 1.55 6.43 1.75
N ILE A 29 0.42 6.92 2.24
CA ILE A 29 0.28 8.28 2.75
C ILE A 29 -0.15 8.24 4.22
N LEU A 30 0.38 9.17 5.01
CA LEU A 30 0.11 9.27 6.44
C LEU A 30 -0.80 10.45 6.74
N PHE A 31 -1.49 10.37 7.88
CA PHE A 31 -2.43 11.37 8.35
C PHE A 31 -2.12 11.79 9.78
N ASP A 32 -2.41 13.03 10.09
CA ASP A 32 -2.33 13.55 11.45
C ASP A 32 -3.44 12.93 12.32
N TRP A 33 -3.19 12.87 13.60
CA TRP A 33 -4.13 12.30 14.53
C TRP A 33 -5.48 13.01 14.48
N GLY A 34 -6.54 12.20 14.36
CA GLY A 34 -7.92 12.67 14.33
C GLY A 34 -8.31 13.47 13.07
N LYS A 35 -7.45 13.54 12.06
CA LYS A 35 -7.71 14.36 10.86
C LYS A 35 -7.81 13.53 9.59
N PRO A 36 -8.77 13.84 8.71
CA PRO A 36 -8.87 13.26 7.37
C PRO A 36 -8.17 14.10 6.30
N GLU A 37 -7.71 15.30 6.63
CA GLU A 37 -7.11 16.22 5.66
C GLU A 37 -5.77 15.71 5.15
N LEU A 38 -5.54 15.84 3.85
CA LEU A 38 -4.28 15.50 3.21
C LEU A 38 -3.17 16.47 3.64
N THR A 39 -2.05 15.92 4.07
CA THR A 39 -0.84 16.70 4.29
C THR A 39 -0.15 17.03 2.96
N ARG A 40 0.81 17.96 2.97
CA ARG A 40 1.62 18.26 1.78
C ARG A 40 2.36 17.04 1.26
N ASP A 41 2.91 16.21 2.17
CA ASP A 41 3.60 14.98 1.80
C ASP A 41 2.64 13.97 1.19
N ALA A 42 1.43 13.84 1.74
CA ALA A 42 0.38 12.99 1.18
C ALA A 42 0.00 13.44 -0.24
N GLU A 43 -0.20 14.72 -0.45
CA GLU A 43 -0.49 15.26 -1.79
C GLU A 43 0.64 15.03 -2.78
N ALA A 44 1.89 15.18 -2.35
CA ALA A 44 3.05 14.90 -3.20
C ALA A 44 3.09 13.43 -3.64
N THR A 45 2.84 12.51 -2.71
CA THR A 45 2.74 11.08 -3.02
C THR A 45 1.56 10.78 -3.97
N LEU A 46 0.42 11.43 -3.76
CA LEU A 46 -0.74 11.24 -4.64
C LEU A 46 -0.49 11.77 -6.07
N ARG A 47 0.34 12.80 -6.24
CA ARG A 47 0.79 13.23 -7.56
C ARG A 47 1.71 12.19 -8.22
N GLU A 48 2.56 11.52 -7.45
CA GLU A 48 3.34 10.39 -7.96
C GLU A 48 2.44 9.23 -8.39
N VAL A 49 1.42 8.90 -7.60
CA VAL A 49 0.41 7.91 -7.97
C VAL A 49 -0.24 8.27 -9.30
N THR A 50 -0.61 9.53 -9.47
CA THR A 50 -1.24 10.02 -10.70
C THR A 50 -0.29 9.88 -11.91
N ALA A 51 0.98 10.23 -11.74
CA ALA A 51 1.98 10.10 -12.81
C ALA A 51 2.19 8.63 -13.18
N ASP A 52 2.28 7.75 -12.20
CA ASP A 52 2.44 6.30 -12.43
C ASP A 52 1.18 5.68 -13.07
N PHE A 53 0.00 6.14 -12.68
CA PHE A 53 -1.25 5.72 -13.32
C PHE A 53 -1.24 6.06 -14.82
N ARG A 54 -0.83 7.26 -15.18
CA ARG A 54 -0.76 7.68 -16.59
C ARG A 54 0.23 6.86 -17.42
N ARG A 55 1.34 6.44 -16.81
CA ARG A 55 2.34 5.61 -17.49
C ARG A 55 1.89 4.17 -17.64
N SER A 56 1.35 3.58 -16.59
CA SER A 56 1.08 2.14 -16.52
C SER A 56 -0.34 1.76 -16.94
N GLN A 57 -1.29 2.68 -16.89
CA GLN A 57 -2.71 2.45 -17.22
C GLN A 57 -3.27 1.18 -16.56
N PRO A 58 -3.24 1.08 -15.21
CA PRO A 58 -3.77 -0.09 -14.52
C PRO A 58 -5.27 -0.23 -14.73
N ALA A 59 -5.78 -1.46 -14.64
CA ALA A 59 -7.22 -1.69 -14.72
C ALA A 59 -7.98 -1.04 -13.57
N GLN A 60 -7.38 -1.04 -12.37
CA GLN A 60 -8.02 -0.53 -11.16
C GLN A 60 -6.98 0.02 -10.18
N VAL A 61 -7.39 1.00 -9.40
CA VAL A 61 -6.65 1.57 -8.29
C VAL A 61 -7.40 1.22 -7.00
N ASP A 62 -6.76 0.43 -6.13
CA ASP A 62 -7.32 0.06 -4.84
C ASP A 62 -6.78 0.99 -3.75
N ILE A 63 -7.69 1.60 -3.00
CA ILE A 63 -7.39 2.51 -1.89
C ILE A 63 -7.89 1.87 -0.59
N ALA A 64 -6.98 1.63 0.34
CA ALA A 64 -7.28 1.04 1.64
C ALA A 64 -6.98 2.04 2.77
N GLY A 65 -8.00 2.41 3.52
CA GLY A 65 -7.90 3.30 4.67
C GLY A 65 -7.69 2.54 5.98
N HIS A 66 -6.83 3.09 6.84
CA HIS A 66 -6.48 2.52 8.14
C HIS A 66 -6.40 3.59 9.22
N SER A 67 -6.53 3.16 10.46
CA SER A 67 -6.35 4.00 11.64
C SER A 67 -5.37 3.36 12.63
N ASP A 68 -4.94 4.14 13.62
CA ASP A 68 -4.33 3.57 14.80
C ASP A 68 -5.41 3.04 15.76
N ARG A 69 -5.00 2.50 16.90
CA ARG A 69 -5.91 1.92 17.90
C ARG A 69 -6.32 2.90 18.99
N SER A 70 -6.11 4.19 18.77
CA SER A 70 -6.46 5.24 19.74
C SER A 70 -7.92 5.67 19.60
N GLY A 71 -8.77 5.11 20.37
CA GLY A 71 -10.20 5.42 20.37
C GLY A 71 -11.08 4.22 20.02
N PRO A 72 -12.41 4.40 20.04
CA PRO A 72 -13.35 3.33 19.75
C PRO A 72 -13.24 2.79 18.34
N ALA A 73 -13.42 1.48 18.17
CA ALA A 73 -13.27 0.80 16.86
C ALA A 73 -14.20 1.38 15.79
N GLY A 74 -15.44 1.73 16.12
CA GLY A 74 -16.38 2.34 15.18
C GLY A 74 -15.97 3.73 14.72
N VAL A 75 -15.40 4.53 15.59
CA VAL A 75 -14.83 5.86 15.27
C VAL A 75 -13.61 5.69 14.37
N ASN A 76 -12.76 4.73 14.65
CA ASN A 76 -11.57 4.42 13.86
C ASN A 76 -11.93 3.91 12.46
N LEU A 77 -12.98 3.10 12.34
CA LEU A 77 -13.48 2.67 11.04
C LEU A 77 -13.96 3.86 10.19
N ALA A 78 -14.74 4.75 10.78
CA ALA A 78 -15.21 5.95 10.10
C ALA A 78 -14.05 6.88 9.70
N ALA A 79 -13.06 7.05 10.56
CA ALA A 79 -11.86 7.84 10.28
C ALA A 79 -11.06 7.25 9.11
N SER A 80 -10.88 5.93 9.07
CA SER A 80 -10.17 5.25 7.99
C SER A 80 -10.89 5.42 6.65
N ARG A 81 -12.21 5.40 6.64
CA ARG A 81 -13.01 5.64 5.43
C ARG A 81 -12.85 7.07 4.93
N ARG A 82 -12.92 8.06 5.82
CA ARG A 82 -12.73 9.47 5.42
C ARG A 82 -11.36 9.71 4.83
N ARG A 83 -10.33 9.08 5.35
CA ARG A 83 -8.96 9.17 4.82
C ARG A 83 -8.86 8.57 3.42
N ALA A 84 -9.44 7.40 3.22
CA ALA A 84 -9.47 6.77 1.90
C ALA A 84 -10.27 7.61 0.88
N GLU A 85 -11.41 8.17 1.28
CA GLU A 85 -12.22 9.05 0.43
C GLU A 85 -11.48 10.35 0.09
N ALA A 86 -10.69 10.90 1.01
CA ALA A 86 -9.87 12.09 0.73
C ALA A 86 -8.84 11.80 -0.35
N ALA A 87 -8.18 10.64 -0.29
CA ALA A 87 -7.25 10.20 -1.33
C ALA A 87 -7.96 10.01 -2.68
N LYS A 88 -9.10 9.35 -2.68
CA LYS A 88 -9.92 9.15 -3.89
C LYS A 88 -10.30 10.47 -4.54
N SER A 89 -10.82 11.42 -3.76
CA SER A 89 -11.23 12.73 -4.26
C SER A 89 -10.07 13.49 -4.91
N PHE A 90 -8.89 13.41 -4.31
CA PHE A 90 -7.69 14.02 -4.87
C PHE A 90 -7.32 13.39 -6.23
N LEU A 91 -7.32 12.07 -6.31
CA LEU A 91 -6.99 11.37 -7.56
C LEU A 91 -7.99 11.66 -8.68
N ILE A 92 -9.29 11.75 -8.35
CA ILE A 92 -10.33 12.16 -9.31
C ILE A 92 -10.06 13.58 -9.81
N ALA A 93 -9.74 14.50 -8.91
CA ALA A 93 -9.39 15.88 -9.29
C ALA A 93 -8.15 15.95 -10.20
N GLN A 94 -7.23 14.98 -10.08
CA GLN A 94 -6.08 14.86 -10.96
C GLN A 94 -6.39 14.17 -12.30
N GLY A 95 -7.61 13.72 -12.52
CA GLY A 95 -8.05 13.15 -13.79
C GLY A 95 -8.13 11.62 -13.84
N ILE A 96 -7.96 10.93 -12.70
CA ILE A 96 -8.18 9.48 -12.67
C ILE A 96 -9.69 9.21 -12.65
N PRO A 97 -10.22 8.39 -13.56
CA PRO A 97 -11.66 8.11 -13.60
C PRO A 97 -12.14 7.45 -12.30
N ALA A 98 -13.27 7.92 -11.79
CA ALA A 98 -13.86 7.40 -10.55
C ALA A 98 -14.20 5.91 -10.62
N ASP A 99 -14.58 5.40 -11.79
CA ASP A 99 -14.91 3.99 -12.02
C ASP A 99 -13.68 3.06 -11.99
N ARG A 100 -12.47 3.63 -12.03
CA ARG A 100 -11.20 2.90 -11.86
C ARG A 100 -10.77 2.78 -10.41
N ILE A 101 -11.44 3.44 -9.47
CA ILE A 101 -11.03 3.53 -8.07
C ILE A 101 -11.96 2.73 -7.19
N ALA A 102 -11.41 1.77 -6.44
CA ALA A 102 -12.10 1.02 -5.41
C ALA A 102 -11.58 1.44 -4.03
N VAL A 103 -12.48 1.66 -3.07
CA VAL A 103 -12.15 2.08 -1.71
C VAL A 103 -12.58 1.01 -0.73
N ALA A 104 -11.69 0.69 0.23
CA ALA A 104 -11.99 -0.12 1.40
C ALA A 104 -11.50 0.60 2.65
N ALA A 105 -12.22 0.42 3.76
CA ALA A 105 -11.84 0.95 5.06
C ALA A 105 -11.73 -0.21 6.06
N PHE A 106 -10.61 -0.29 6.75
CA PHE A 106 -10.30 -1.36 7.70
C PHE A 106 -10.24 -0.89 9.15
N GLY A 107 -10.30 0.42 9.39
CA GLY A 107 -10.14 0.95 10.73
C GLY A 107 -8.80 0.52 11.33
N GLU A 108 -8.85 0.03 12.57
CA GLU A 108 -7.68 -0.43 13.32
C GLU A 108 -7.31 -1.92 13.10
N SER A 109 -8.09 -2.65 12.28
CA SER A 109 -7.99 -4.12 12.19
C SER A 109 -6.74 -4.64 11.49
N ARG A 110 -6.04 -3.79 10.72
CA ARG A 110 -4.84 -4.16 9.95
C ARG A 110 -3.68 -3.21 10.26
N PRO A 111 -3.09 -3.29 11.45
CA PRO A 111 -2.01 -2.38 11.82
C PRO A 111 -0.75 -2.65 11.01
N PHE A 112 -0.05 -1.59 10.63
CA PHE A 112 1.29 -1.67 10.07
C PHE A 112 2.33 -1.91 11.17
N VAL A 113 2.14 -1.20 12.31
CA VAL A 113 2.93 -1.39 13.51
C VAL A 113 2.01 -1.95 14.60
N PRO A 114 2.26 -3.16 15.12
CA PRO A 114 1.50 -3.71 16.23
C PRO A 114 1.61 -2.80 17.46
N THR A 115 0.48 -2.49 18.07
CA THR A 115 0.41 -1.70 19.32
C THR A 115 -0.60 -2.29 20.29
N GLU A 116 -0.49 -1.93 21.54
CA GLU A 116 -1.56 -2.10 22.52
C GLU A 116 -2.79 -1.29 22.11
N ASP A 117 -3.94 -1.68 22.62
CA ASP A 117 -5.18 -0.93 22.43
C ASP A 117 -5.07 0.47 23.07
N GLY A 118 -5.63 1.47 22.40
CA GLY A 118 -5.61 2.87 22.86
C GLY A 118 -4.34 3.65 22.54
N VAL A 119 -3.34 3.03 21.93
CA VAL A 119 -2.06 3.70 21.62
C VAL A 119 -2.14 4.45 20.28
N ARG A 120 -1.67 5.71 20.28
CA ARG A 120 -1.48 6.48 19.05
C ARG A 120 -0.22 6.00 18.35
N GLU A 121 -0.34 5.69 17.06
CA GLU A 121 0.76 5.28 16.21
C GLU A 121 0.63 5.93 14.82
N ALA A 122 1.55 6.82 14.50
CA ALA A 122 1.49 7.59 13.26
C ALA A 122 1.47 6.70 12.01
N GLN A 123 2.25 5.62 11.99
CA GLN A 123 2.37 4.73 10.83
C GLN A 123 1.10 3.89 10.59
N ASN A 124 0.22 3.77 11.57
CA ASN A 124 -1.05 3.08 11.42
C ASN A 124 -2.15 4.00 10.86
N ARG A 125 -1.98 5.33 10.98
CA ARG A 125 -2.89 6.33 10.40
C ARG A 125 -2.53 6.56 8.94
N ARG A 126 -2.90 5.63 8.09
CA ARG A 126 -2.43 5.60 6.70
C ARG A 126 -3.51 5.25 5.71
N VAL A 127 -3.26 5.58 4.47
CA VAL A 127 -3.94 5.02 3.31
C VAL A 127 -2.89 4.34 2.44
N GLU A 128 -3.20 3.15 1.99
CA GLU A 128 -2.39 2.39 1.05
C GLU A 128 -3.08 2.35 -0.30
N ILE A 129 -2.30 2.55 -1.36
CA ILE A 129 -2.80 2.60 -2.73
C ILE A 129 -2.03 1.58 -3.56
N ARG A 130 -2.77 0.70 -4.23
CA ARG A 130 -2.21 -0.35 -5.10
C ARG A 130 -2.83 -0.29 -6.48
N PHE A 131 -2.03 -0.55 -7.50
CA PHE A 131 -2.52 -0.75 -8.85
C PHE A 131 -2.82 -2.23 -9.08
N MET A 132 -4.00 -2.50 -9.63
CA MET A 132 -4.42 -3.83 -10.03
C MET A 132 -4.39 -3.93 -11.55
N ARG A 133 -3.87 -5.03 -12.05
CA ARG A 133 -3.76 -5.32 -13.49
C ARG A 133 -4.84 -6.25 -13.96
#